data_e0c3c828839f5453169926f186b3c176
#
_entry.id   e0c3c828839f5453169926f186b3c176
#
_cell.length_a   1.000
_cell.length_b   1.000
_cell.length_c   1.000
_cell.angle_alpha   90.00
_cell.angle_beta   90.00
_cell.angle_gamma   90.00
#
_symmetry.space_group_name_H-M   'P 1'
#
loop_
_entity.id
_entity.type
_entity.pdbx_description
1 polymer ?
#
loop_
_entity_poly.entity_id
_entity_poly.type
_entity_poly.pdbx_seq_one_letter_code
_entity_poly.pdbx_strand_id
1 'polypeptide(L)'
;MKKLIIIAVLVLATVFFAGCNKTAVEPTEETTKPTEAVTTQGQISVDVATEARPTEEPTTEEPTTEEPTTEEPDDSSEIFGELNNNFIFTSGAGAWATVLNINSDGSFYGNFHDSNMGERGDGYPGGTVYYCDFTGQFGEVEKVNDYTYSMKMLNIEYKNEPDTEEIKDQRKYIYSTAYGLDEADELYIYTPDAPLSELPEKFLEWAHKSGSTDSTLGAYGIYNLNEEEGFIENSNS
;
A
#
# COMPACT_ATOMS: atom_id res chain seq x y z
N MET A 1 53.83 -7.81 25.81
CA MET A 1 54.24 -6.98 24.67
C MET A 1 53.63 -7.57 23.42
N LYS A 2 52.47 -7.10 23.01
CA LYS A 2 51.77 -7.53 21.77
C LYS A 2 51.70 -6.32 20.85
N LYS A 3 52.29 -6.48 19.66
CA LYS A 3 52.46 -5.45 18.65
C LYS A 3 51.10 -5.21 17.95
N LEU A 4 50.66 -3.95 17.94
CA LEU A 4 49.54 -3.43 17.22
C LEU A 4 49.94 -3.23 15.75
N ILE A 5 49.30 -3.91 14.82
CA ILE A 5 49.49 -3.69 13.39
C ILE A 5 48.34 -2.82 12.92
N ILE A 6 48.64 -1.59 12.55
CA ILE A 6 47.74 -0.64 11.92
C ILE A 6 47.88 -0.83 10.39
N ILE A 7 46.86 -1.29 9.71
CA ILE A 7 46.77 -1.32 8.25
C ILE A 7 46.00 -0.08 7.81
N ALA A 8 46.71 0.87 7.24
CA ALA A 8 46.13 2.02 6.58
C ALA A 8 45.78 1.62 5.13
N VAL A 9 44.49 1.62 4.77
CA VAL A 9 44.02 1.47 3.39
C VAL A 9 43.86 2.85 2.79
N LEU A 10 44.75 3.17 1.88
CA LEU A 10 44.71 4.40 1.10
C LEU A 10 43.79 4.17 -0.13
N VAL A 11 42.60 4.80 -0.18
CA VAL A 11 41.74 4.77 -1.36
C VAL A 11 42.04 6.00 -2.20
N LEU A 12 42.57 5.75 -3.38
CA LEU A 12 42.91 6.75 -4.40
C LEU A 12 41.65 7.06 -5.23
N ALA A 13 41.08 8.25 -5.08
CA ALA A 13 40.00 8.73 -5.91
C ALA A 13 40.54 9.34 -7.21
N THR A 14 40.30 8.72 -8.34
CA THR A 14 40.56 9.29 -9.66
C THR A 14 39.31 10.05 -10.15
N VAL A 15 39.47 11.37 -10.26
CA VAL A 15 38.50 12.29 -10.88
C VAL A 15 38.68 12.23 -12.39
N PHE A 16 37.68 11.86 -13.15
CA PHE A 16 37.61 12.08 -14.58
C PHE A 16 36.68 13.27 -14.91
N PHE A 17 37.27 14.35 -15.37
CA PHE A 17 36.60 15.46 -16.07
C PHE A 17 36.62 15.18 -17.58
N ALA A 18 35.48 15.16 -18.21
CA ALA A 18 35.31 15.50 -19.63
C ALA A 18 33.78 15.75 -19.79
N GLY A 19 33.26 16.84 -20.24
CA GLY A 19 33.64 17.76 -21.28
C GLY A 19 32.33 18.09 -22.00
N CYS A 20 31.99 19.34 -22.04
CA CYS A 20 30.77 19.92 -22.65
C CYS A 20 30.55 19.46 -24.11
N ASN A 21 29.30 19.27 -24.50
CA ASN A 21 28.84 19.78 -25.78
C ASN A 21 27.36 20.20 -25.72
N LYS A 22 27.14 21.50 -25.94
CA LYS A 22 25.84 22.12 -26.19
C LYS A 22 25.44 21.84 -27.64
N THR A 23 24.21 21.41 -27.85
CA THR A 23 23.53 21.71 -29.12
C THR A 23 22.08 22.06 -28.78
N ALA A 24 21.77 23.32 -28.96
CA ALA A 24 20.43 23.86 -28.92
C ALA A 24 19.74 23.58 -30.26
N VAL A 25 18.51 23.16 -30.22
CA VAL A 25 17.57 23.28 -31.36
C VAL A 25 16.26 23.79 -30.79
N GLU A 26 15.90 24.97 -31.27
CA GLU A 26 14.69 25.73 -30.97
C GLU A 26 13.49 25.23 -31.79
N PRO A 27 12.25 25.70 -31.50
CA PRO A 27 11.02 24.95 -31.71
C PRO A 27 10.36 25.27 -33.07
N THR A 28 9.52 24.32 -33.51
CA THR A 28 8.59 24.60 -34.60
C THR A 28 7.16 24.41 -34.09
N GLU A 29 6.46 25.53 -33.99
CA GLU A 29 5.00 25.60 -33.89
C GLU A 29 4.38 25.08 -35.20
N GLU A 30 3.35 24.31 -35.11
CA GLU A 30 2.34 24.23 -36.15
C GLU A 30 0.93 24.03 -35.56
N THR A 31 0.20 25.14 -35.67
CA THR A 31 -1.22 25.36 -35.40
C THR A 31 -2.05 24.75 -36.51
N THR A 32 -3.03 23.92 -36.17
CA THR A 32 -4.29 23.87 -36.96
C THR A 32 -5.47 23.41 -36.10
N LYS A 33 -6.43 24.29 -36.01
CA LYS A 33 -7.82 24.16 -35.58
C LYS A 33 -8.68 24.34 -36.84
N PRO A 34 -10.00 24.16 -36.81
CA PRO A 34 -10.92 23.06 -36.46
C PRO A 34 -11.81 22.65 -37.67
N THR A 35 -12.61 21.62 -37.52
CA THR A 35 -13.81 21.48 -38.39
C THR A 35 -14.97 20.91 -37.61
N GLU A 36 -16.07 21.63 -37.74
CA GLU A 36 -17.39 21.46 -37.11
C GLU A 36 -18.20 20.30 -37.68
N ALA A 37 -19.07 19.80 -36.82
CA ALA A 37 -20.46 19.41 -36.92
C ALA A 37 -20.98 18.64 -38.16
N VAL A 38 -21.70 17.53 -37.90
CA VAL A 38 -22.99 17.27 -38.52
C VAL A 38 -23.92 16.51 -37.56
N THR A 39 -25.02 17.13 -37.24
CA THR A 39 -26.25 16.65 -36.64
C THR A 39 -27.01 15.76 -37.64
N THR A 40 -27.53 14.63 -37.17
CA THR A 40 -28.72 14.07 -37.83
C THR A 40 -29.64 13.41 -36.80
N GLN A 41 -30.78 14.04 -36.57
CA GLN A 41 -31.97 13.50 -35.96
C GLN A 41 -32.61 12.48 -36.88
N GLY A 42 -33.15 11.43 -36.32
CA GLY A 42 -34.02 10.49 -36.96
C GLY A 42 -35.07 9.97 -35.99
N GLN A 43 -36.23 10.64 -35.94
CA GLN A 43 -37.47 10.12 -35.37
C GLN A 43 -38.19 9.25 -36.41
N ILE A 44 -38.75 8.11 -36.00
CA ILE A 44 -39.97 7.48 -36.61
C ILE A 44 -40.56 6.55 -35.52
N SER A 45 -41.64 6.91 -34.88
CA SER A 45 -43.04 6.52 -35.07
C SER A 45 -43.40 5.05 -34.81
N VAL A 46 -44.06 4.88 -33.70
CA VAL A 46 -45.31 4.17 -33.35
C VAL A 46 -45.81 3.15 -34.38
N ASP A 47 -46.01 1.91 -33.91
CA ASP A 47 -47.22 1.14 -34.28
C ASP A 47 -47.70 0.28 -33.10
N VAL A 48 -49.00 0.42 -32.84
CA VAL A 48 -49.81 -0.29 -31.87
C VAL A 48 -50.42 -1.51 -32.57
N ALA A 49 -50.20 -2.69 -32.01
CA ALA A 49 -51.05 -3.84 -32.32
C ALA A 49 -51.44 -4.55 -31.03
N THR A 50 -52.71 -4.43 -30.75
CA THR A 50 -53.47 -5.17 -29.74
C THR A 50 -53.77 -6.58 -30.30
N GLU A 51 -53.38 -7.63 -29.56
CA GLU A 51 -54.16 -8.89 -29.66
C GLU A 51 -54.00 -9.80 -28.43
N ALA A 52 -55.12 -10.12 -27.88
CA ALA A 52 -55.63 -11.36 -27.26
C ALA A 52 -54.78 -12.10 -26.19
N ARG A 53 -55.30 -12.04 -24.99
CA ARG A 53 -55.05 -12.87 -23.81
C ARG A 53 -55.51 -14.32 -24.02
N PRO A 54 -54.73 -15.33 -23.61
CA PRO A 54 -55.25 -16.58 -23.05
C PRO A 54 -55.13 -16.54 -21.54
N THR A 55 -56.20 -16.91 -20.88
CA THR A 55 -56.34 -17.19 -19.46
C THR A 55 -55.58 -18.48 -19.16
N GLU A 56 -54.55 -18.41 -18.33
CA GLU A 56 -53.93 -19.60 -17.71
C GLU A 56 -54.28 -19.64 -16.21
N GLU A 57 -54.59 -20.84 -15.74
CA GLU A 57 -55.02 -21.20 -14.40
C GLU A 57 -53.92 -20.90 -13.35
N PRO A 58 -54.27 -20.65 -12.08
CA PRO A 58 -53.29 -20.44 -11.03
C PRO A 58 -52.66 -21.78 -10.66
N THR A 59 -51.40 -21.97 -11.02
CA THR A 59 -50.53 -23.00 -10.48
C THR A 59 -50.19 -22.62 -9.06
N THR A 60 -50.68 -23.39 -8.11
CA THR A 60 -50.28 -23.31 -6.68
C THR A 60 -48.82 -23.73 -6.57
N GLU A 61 -47.92 -22.77 -6.44
CA GLU A 61 -46.56 -23.05 -6.04
C GLU A 61 -46.53 -23.33 -4.52
N GLU A 62 -46.10 -24.53 -4.17
CA GLU A 62 -45.80 -24.85 -2.78
C GLU A 62 -44.70 -23.91 -2.25
N PRO A 63 -44.76 -23.42 -1.01
CA PRO A 63 -43.67 -22.62 -0.44
C PRO A 63 -42.46 -23.53 -0.28
N THR A 64 -41.42 -23.32 -1.12
CA THR A 64 -40.10 -23.85 -0.87
C THR A 64 -39.61 -23.22 0.43
N THR A 65 -39.57 -24.00 1.51
CA THR A 65 -38.90 -23.65 2.73
C THR A 65 -37.42 -23.60 2.42
N GLU A 66 -36.88 -22.40 2.23
CA GLU A 66 -35.43 -22.18 2.22
C GLU A 66 -34.96 -22.51 3.65
N GLU A 67 -34.16 -23.57 3.77
CA GLU A 67 -33.43 -23.84 5.01
C GLU A 67 -32.55 -22.61 5.28
N PRO A 68 -32.46 -22.13 6.55
CA PRO A 68 -31.54 -21.07 6.86
C PRO A 68 -30.14 -21.56 6.54
N THR A 69 -29.54 -20.99 5.49
CA THR A 69 -28.11 -21.10 5.25
C THR A 69 -27.43 -20.54 6.50
N THR A 70 -26.86 -21.40 7.31
CA THR A 70 -25.96 -21.00 8.38
C THR A 70 -24.76 -20.40 7.64
N GLU A 71 -24.70 -19.06 7.58
CA GLU A 71 -23.50 -18.38 7.14
C GLU A 71 -22.38 -18.86 8.08
N GLU A 72 -21.36 -19.51 7.51
CA GLU A 72 -20.13 -19.78 8.24
C GLU A 72 -19.60 -18.43 8.71
N PRO A 73 -19.01 -18.32 9.92
CA PRO A 73 -18.45 -17.08 10.40
C PRO A 73 -17.46 -16.54 9.34
N ASP A 74 -17.63 -15.28 8.99
CA ASP A 74 -16.78 -14.57 8.04
C ASP A 74 -15.34 -14.59 8.59
N ASP A 75 -14.44 -15.34 7.95
CA ASP A 75 -13.02 -15.45 8.32
C ASP A 75 -12.35 -14.09 8.51
N SER A 76 -12.86 -13.06 7.82
CA SER A 76 -12.35 -11.69 7.93
C SER A 76 -12.52 -11.08 9.33
N SER A 77 -13.66 -11.27 9.98
CA SER A 77 -13.90 -10.69 11.31
C SER A 77 -13.06 -11.39 12.39
N GLU A 78 -12.74 -12.66 12.22
CA GLU A 78 -11.91 -13.42 13.14
C GLU A 78 -10.47 -12.94 13.09
N ILE A 79 -9.85 -12.90 11.90
CA ILE A 79 -8.45 -12.50 11.78
C ILE A 79 -8.21 -11.04 12.15
N PHE A 80 -9.08 -10.09 11.75
CA PHE A 80 -8.94 -8.70 12.16
C PHE A 80 -9.09 -8.50 13.67
N GLY A 81 -9.88 -9.34 14.33
CA GLY A 81 -9.96 -9.36 15.79
C GLY A 81 -8.64 -9.73 16.46
N GLU A 82 -7.85 -10.60 15.83
CA GLU A 82 -6.52 -11.01 16.29
C GLU A 82 -5.44 -9.97 15.95
N LEU A 83 -5.59 -9.24 14.81
CA LEU A 83 -4.67 -8.19 14.37
C LEU A 83 -4.83 -6.87 15.09
N ASN A 84 -5.62 -6.75 16.12
CA ASN A 84 -5.87 -5.49 16.83
C ASN A 84 -4.61 -4.94 17.51
N ASN A 85 -3.60 -4.66 16.71
CA ASN A 85 -2.26 -4.26 17.13
C ASN A 85 -1.65 -3.21 16.22
N ASN A 86 -0.58 -2.63 16.72
CA ASN A 86 0.28 -1.69 16.02
C ASN A 86 1.34 -2.45 15.23
N PHE A 87 1.44 -2.18 13.94
CA PHE A 87 2.46 -2.71 13.06
C PHE A 87 3.44 -1.63 12.66
N ILE A 88 4.68 -2.00 12.43
CA ILE A 88 5.73 -1.08 12.01
C ILE A 88 6.49 -1.64 10.80
N PHE A 89 6.73 -0.78 9.83
CA PHE A 89 7.62 -0.99 8.71
C PHE A 89 8.75 0.03 8.78
N THR A 90 9.98 -0.43 8.90
CA THR A 90 11.16 0.42 9.12
C THR A 90 12.45 -0.30 8.75
N SER A 91 13.49 0.45 8.41
CA SER A 91 14.84 -0.11 8.24
C SER A 91 15.53 -0.51 9.55
N GLY A 92 14.91 -0.22 10.70
CA GLY A 92 15.53 -0.42 12.03
C GLY A 92 16.54 0.63 12.44
N ALA A 93 16.97 1.52 11.53
CA ALA A 93 17.95 2.58 11.83
C ALA A 93 17.30 3.87 12.39
N GLY A 94 15.96 3.95 12.42
CA GLY A 94 15.22 5.06 13.01
C GLY A 94 15.10 6.32 12.16
N ALA A 95 15.57 6.31 10.89
CA ALA A 95 15.46 7.46 9.99
C ALA A 95 14.03 7.65 9.50
N TRP A 96 13.35 6.55 9.17
CA TRP A 96 12.00 6.51 8.67
C TRP A 96 11.20 5.35 9.27
N ALA A 97 9.91 5.51 9.31
CA ALA A 97 8.97 4.46 9.68
C ALA A 97 7.57 4.73 9.14
N THR A 98 6.87 3.65 8.80
CA THR A 98 5.43 3.62 8.65
C THR A 98 4.83 2.86 9.82
N VAL A 99 3.91 3.52 10.52
CA VAL A 99 3.13 2.92 11.61
C VAL A 99 1.72 2.68 11.13
N LEU A 100 1.24 1.44 11.25
CA LEU A 100 -0.07 0.99 10.82
C LEU A 100 -0.82 0.41 12.01
N ASN A 101 -2.03 0.90 12.27
CA ASN A 101 -2.94 0.38 13.28
C ASN A 101 -4.17 -0.18 12.58
N ILE A 102 -4.54 -1.43 12.90
CA ILE A 102 -5.69 -2.12 12.31
C ILE A 102 -6.72 -2.36 13.40
N ASN A 103 -7.98 -2.02 13.11
CA ASN A 103 -9.12 -2.29 13.98
C ASN A 103 -9.77 -3.64 13.62
N SER A 104 -10.57 -4.19 14.53
CA SER A 104 -11.24 -5.47 14.37
C SER A 104 -12.29 -5.54 13.24
N ASP A 105 -12.63 -4.40 12.65
CA ASP A 105 -13.52 -4.32 11.49
C ASP A 105 -12.73 -4.18 10.16
N GLY A 106 -11.39 -4.31 10.22
CA GLY A 106 -10.49 -4.15 9.07
C GLY A 106 -10.22 -2.70 8.69
N SER A 107 -10.84 -1.71 9.35
CA SER A 107 -10.45 -0.32 9.17
C SER A 107 -9.05 -0.09 9.73
N PHE A 108 -8.29 0.81 9.10
CA PHE A 108 -6.94 1.10 9.55
C PHE A 108 -6.63 2.58 9.52
N TYR A 109 -5.62 2.96 10.30
CA TYR A 109 -5.04 4.30 10.30
C TYR A 109 -3.55 4.24 10.62
N GLY A 110 -2.84 5.27 10.20
CA GLY A 110 -1.41 5.30 10.45
C GLY A 110 -0.74 6.58 9.99
N ASN A 111 0.58 6.57 10.05
CA ASN A 111 1.41 7.62 9.53
C ASN A 111 2.73 7.08 8.98
N PHE A 112 3.28 7.78 8.01
CA PHE A 112 4.66 7.60 7.56
C PHE A 112 5.45 8.87 7.85
N HIS A 113 6.71 8.71 8.20
CA HIS A 113 7.66 9.80 8.30
C HIS A 113 9.05 9.37 7.86
N ASP A 114 9.75 10.28 7.19
CA ASP A 114 11.19 10.21 6.93
C ASP A 114 11.78 11.60 7.09
N SER A 115 13.03 11.71 7.52
CA SER A 115 13.69 12.98 7.80
C SER A 115 15.02 13.07 7.09
N ASN A 116 15.13 14.01 6.15
CA ASN A 116 16.39 14.34 5.48
C ASN A 116 16.96 15.67 6.00
N MET A 117 17.78 15.59 7.06
CA MET A 117 18.41 16.76 7.69
C MET A 117 19.49 17.40 6.80
N GLY A 118 19.92 16.76 5.72
CA GLY A 118 20.89 17.28 4.74
C GLY A 118 20.25 18.16 3.67
N GLU A 119 18.97 17.95 3.39
CA GLU A 119 18.21 18.70 2.39
C GLU A 119 17.64 19.98 2.99
N ARG A 120 18.38 21.09 2.82
CA ARG A 120 18.12 22.39 3.43
C ARG A 120 18.04 23.47 2.38
N GLY A 121 17.36 24.58 2.70
CA GLY A 121 17.28 25.76 1.86
C GLY A 121 16.87 27.01 2.61
N ASP A 122 16.69 28.11 1.86
CA ASP A 122 16.20 29.35 2.41
C ASP A 122 14.79 29.15 2.99
N GLY A 123 14.63 29.46 4.29
CA GLY A 123 13.37 29.29 5.00
C GLY A 123 13.18 27.92 5.68
N TYR A 124 14.00 26.91 5.37
CA TYR A 124 13.96 25.61 6.05
C TYR A 124 15.36 25.05 6.40
N PRO A 125 16.11 25.75 7.25
CA PRO A 125 17.44 25.31 7.70
C PRO A 125 17.38 24.01 8.55
N GLY A 126 16.21 23.62 9.02
CA GLY A 126 15.95 22.43 9.82
C GLY A 126 15.83 21.13 9.01
N GLY A 127 15.99 21.21 7.69
CA GLY A 127 15.90 20.02 6.80
C GLY A 127 14.52 19.79 6.21
N THR A 128 14.37 18.68 5.49
CA THR A 128 13.14 18.23 4.86
C THR A 128 12.58 17.01 5.61
N VAL A 129 11.25 16.96 5.74
CA VAL A 129 10.49 15.86 6.32
C VAL A 129 9.48 15.37 5.29
N TYR A 130 9.55 14.10 4.95
CA TYR A 130 8.52 13.41 4.19
C TYR A 130 7.51 12.83 5.18
N TYR A 131 6.22 13.05 4.93
CA TYR A 131 5.20 12.73 5.91
C TYR A 131 3.85 12.45 5.27
N CYS A 132 3.10 11.49 5.80
CA CYS A 132 1.65 11.40 5.60
C CYS A 132 0.95 10.85 6.84
N ASP A 133 -0.28 11.33 7.08
CA ASP A 133 -1.29 10.62 7.87
C ASP A 133 -2.25 9.96 6.88
N PHE A 134 -2.65 8.74 7.16
CA PHE A 134 -3.57 7.99 6.31
C PHE A 134 -4.60 7.21 7.12
N THR A 135 -5.72 6.91 6.47
CA THR A 135 -6.77 5.99 6.92
C THR A 135 -7.20 5.13 5.76
N GLY A 136 -7.84 3.99 6.04
CA GLY A 136 -8.34 3.14 4.97
C GLY A 136 -9.09 1.92 5.47
N GLN A 137 -9.34 0.99 4.56
CA GLN A 137 -10.08 -0.24 4.82
C GLN A 137 -9.43 -1.42 4.12
N PHE A 138 -9.15 -2.48 4.86
CA PHE A 138 -8.86 -3.81 4.34
C PHE A 138 -10.14 -4.65 4.30
N GLY A 139 -10.16 -5.65 3.43
CA GLY A 139 -11.26 -6.59 3.32
C GLY A 139 -10.93 -7.77 2.41
N GLU A 140 -11.95 -8.52 2.00
CA GLU A 140 -11.80 -9.69 1.14
C GLU A 140 -10.71 -10.65 1.66
N VAL A 141 -10.83 -11.03 2.94
CA VAL A 141 -9.87 -11.92 3.58
C VAL A 141 -10.15 -13.36 3.16
N GLU A 142 -9.10 -14.08 2.74
CA GLU A 142 -9.19 -15.49 2.41
C GLU A 142 -8.05 -16.26 3.10
N LYS A 143 -8.36 -17.41 3.67
CA LYS A 143 -7.36 -18.30 4.25
C LYS A 143 -6.56 -19.00 3.14
N VAL A 144 -5.26 -18.72 3.04
CA VAL A 144 -4.36 -19.34 2.06
C VAL A 144 -3.84 -20.70 2.56
N ASN A 145 -3.43 -20.74 3.84
CA ASN A 145 -2.99 -21.96 4.53
C ASN A 145 -3.12 -21.78 6.05
N ASP A 146 -2.58 -22.69 6.87
CA ASP A 146 -2.77 -22.68 8.32
C ASP A 146 -2.15 -21.47 9.05
N TYR A 147 -1.24 -20.73 8.40
CA TYR A 147 -0.52 -19.60 8.98
C TYR A 147 -0.48 -18.37 8.04
N THR A 148 -1.22 -18.39 6.92
CA THR A 148 -1.25 -17.30 5.95
C THR A 148 -2.67 -17.00 5.52
N TYR A 149 -3.04 -15.72 5.56
CA TYR A 149 -4.26 -15.20 4.96
C TYR A 149 -3.89 -14.18 3.89
N SER A 150 -4.69 -14.07 2.84
CA SER A 150 -4.66 -12.92 1.93
C SER A 150 -5.71 -11.90 2.35
N MET A 151 -5.45 -10.64 2.09
CA MET A 151 -6.43 -9.55 2.21
C MET A 151 -6.21 -8.54 1.12
N LYS A 152 -7.24 -7.77 0.77
CA LYS A 152 -7.15 -6.68 -0.18
C LYS A 152 -7.21 -5.33 0.49
N MET A 153 -6.51 -4.36 -0.07
CA MET A 153 -6.73 -2.95 0.25
C MET A 153 -7.94 -2.45 -0.53
N LEU A 154 -9.04 -2.16 0.17
CA LEU A 154 -10.26 -1.65 -0.45
C LEU A 154 -10.16 -0.15 -0.76
N ASN A 155 -9.54 0.61 0.12
CA ASN A 155 -9.22 2.02 -0.07
C ASN A 155 -8.12 2.47 0.89
N ILE A 156 -7.46 3.58 0.53
CA ILE A 156 -6.59 4.38 1.39
C ILE A 156 -6.84 5.85 1.10
N GLU A 157 -6.93 6.67 2.15
CA GLU A 157 -7.15 8.10 2.09
C GLU A 157 -6.03 8.83 2.82
N TYR A 158 -5.48 9.86 2.21
CA TYR A 158 -4.42 10.70 2.79
C TYR A 158 -5.01 12.00 3.31
N LYS A 159 -4.59 12.42 4.51
CA LYS A 159 -5.04 13.69 5.11
C LYS A 159 -4.60 14.92 4.33
N ASN A 160 -3.41 14.86 3.73
CA ASN A 160 -2.85 15.87 2.86
C ASN A 160 -2.66 15.25 1.47
N GLU A 161 -2.84 16.04 0.43
CA GLU A 161 -2.64 15.57 -0.94
C GLU A 161 -1.16 15.22 -1.16
N PRO A 162 -0.83 14.00 -1.61
CA PRO A 162 0.54 13.62 -1.92
C PRO A 162 1.20 14.59 -2.92
N ASP A 163 2.53 14.67 -2.88
CA ASP A 163 3.37 15.57 -3.69
C ASP A 163 3.14 17.06 -3.45
N THR A 164 2.37 17.44 -2.43
CA THR A 164 2.29 18.82 -1.99
C THR A 164 3.32 19.13 -0.90
N GLU A 165 3.70 20.41 -0.77
CA GLU A 165 4.72 20.82 0.19
C GLU A 165 4.32 22.07 0.98
N GLU A 166 4.82 22.17 2.21
CA GLU A 166 4.75 23.39 3.01
C GLU A 166 6.05 23.63 3.79
N ILE A 167 6.37 24.90 4.05
CA ILE A 167 7.46 25.26 4.96
C ILE A 167 6.84 25.74 6.28
N LYS A 168 7.17 25.01 7.36
CA LYS A 168 6.68 25.29 8.70
C LYS A 168 7.76 24.98 9.74
N ASP A 169 7.85 25.78 10.77
CA ASP A 169 8.81 25.60 11.88
C ASP A 169 10.26 25.39 11.41
N GLN A 170 10.67 26.12 10.37
CA GLN A 170 12.00 26.05 9.74
C GLN A 170 12.31 24.69 9.08
N ARG A 171 11.31 23.89 8.75
CA ARG A 171 11.40 22.65 8.01
C ARG A 171 10.52 22.69 6.78
N LYS A 172 10.93 21.99 5.74
CA LYS A 172 10.09 21.70 4.59
C LYS A 172 9.41 20.35 4.83
N TYR A 173 8.08 20.35 4.78
CA TYR A 173 7.29 19.13 4.78
C TYR A 173 6.90 18.83 3.34
N ILE A 174 7.16 17.61 2.88
CA ILE A 174 6.67 17.07 1.62
C ILE A 174 5.68 15.97 1.99
N TYR A 175 4.42 16.14 1.63
CA TYR A 175 3.41 15.14 1.88
C TYR A 175 3.55 14.03 0.84
N SER A 176 3.65 12.79 1.31
CA SER A 176 3.89 11.60 0.50
C SER A 176 2.74 10.61 0.64
N THR A 177 2.83 9.51 -0.08
CA THR A 177 2.05 8.29 0.13
C THR A 177 2.60 7.49 1.33
N ALA A 178 1.88 6.45 1.74
CA ALA A 178 2.26 5.59 2.87
C ALA A 178 3.25 4.53 2.41
N TYR A 179 4.55 4.76 2.61
CA TYR A 179 5.58 3.79 2.26
C TYR A 179 5.33 2.43 2.94
N GLY A 180 5.36 1.36 2.17
CA GLY A 180 4.96 0.01 2.58
C GLY A 180 3.53 -0.37 2.22
N LEU A 181 2.65 0.62 2.01
CA LEU A 181 1.27 0.44 1.54
C LEU A 181 1.05 1.03 0.14
N ASP A 182 2.09 1.60 -0.46
CA ASP A 182 2.05 2.11 -1.81
C ASP A 182 1.75 0.97 -2.78
N GLU A 183 0.89 1.23 -3.75
CA GLU A 183 0.49 0.27 -4.79
C GLU A 183 0.05 -1.10 -4.25
N ALA A 184 -0.29 -1.21 -2.96
CA ALA A 184 -0.78 -2.44 -2.37
C ALA A 184 -2.18 -2.75 -2.88
N ASP A 185 -2.33 -3.85 -3.60
CA ASP A 185 -3.62 -4.42 -4.01
C ASP A 185 -3.94 -5.63 -3.13
N GLU A 186 -3.03 -6.58 -3.05
CA GLU A 186 -3.12 -7.78 -2.23
C GLU A 186 -1.97 -7.82 -1.22
N LEU A 187 -2.32 -8.10 0.03
CA LEU A 187 -1.37 -8.26 1.12
C LEU A 187 -1.54 -9.64 1.76
N TYR A 188 -0.45 -10.20 2.24
CA TYR A 188 -0.49 -11.40 3.08
C TYR A 188 -0.38 -11.04 4.56
N ILE A 189 -1.16 -11.75 5.37
CA ILE A 189 -1.05 -11.76 6.83
C ILE A 189 -0.39 -13.07 7.21
N TYR A 190 0.72 -13.00 7.93
CA TYR A 190 1.38 -14.16 8.52
C TYR A 190 1.10 -14.21 10.01
N THR A 191 0.65 -15.37 10.48
CA THR A 191 0.41 -15.59 11.91
C THR A 191 1.72 -15.83 12.68
N PRO A 192 1.72 -15.72 14.01
CA PRO A 192 2.90 -16.00 14.84
C PRO A 192 3.50 -17.40 14.63
N ASP A 193 2.68 -18.38 14.24
CA ASP A 193 3.09 -19.77 14.02
C ASP A 193 3.68 -20.02 12.62
N ALA A 194 3.70 -19.01 11.73
CA ALA A 194 4.27 -19.13 10.40
C ALA A 194 5.72 -19.61 10.43
N PRO A 195 6.05 -20.76 9.79
CA PRO A 195 7.42 -21.27 9.77
C PRO A 195 8.33 -20.32 8.99
N LEU A 196 9.44 -19.86 9.57
CA LEU A 196 10.38 -18.93 8.89
C LEU A 196 10.92 -19.50 7.58
N SER A 197 11.05 -20.83 7.47
CA SER A 197 11.53 -21.52 6.25
C SER A 197 10.58 -21.42 5.06
N GLU A 198 9.32 -21.02 5.29
CA GLU A 198 8.28 -20.93 4.27
C GLU A 198 7.91 -19.48 3.92
N LEU A 199 8.51 -18.51 4.63
CA LEU A 199 8.28 -17.10 4.40
C LEU A 199 9.25 -16.52 3.35
N PRO A 200 8.82 -15.53 2.56
CA PRO A 200 9.69 -14.86 1.59
C PRO A 200 10.92 -14.25 2.26
N GLU A 201 12.08 -14.40 1.62
CA GLU A 201 13.34 -13.85 2.15
C GLU A 201 13.26 -12.33 2.37
N LYS A 202 12.60 -11.61 1.47
CA LYS A 202 12.35 -10.18 1.58
C LYS A 202 11.52 -9.81 2.80
N PHE A 203 10.46 -10.57 3.08
CA PHE A 203 9.68 -10.36 4.31
C PHE A 203 10.54 -10.59 5.56
N LEU A 204 11.36 -11.64 5.57
CA LEU A 204 12.25 -11.94 6.71
C LEU A 204 13.30 -10.85 6.93
N GLU A 205 13.78 -10.19 5.87
CA GLU A 205 14.66 -9.01 5.98
C GLU A 205 13.95 -7.88 6.75
N TRP A 206 12.72 -7.54 6.35
CA TRP A 206 11.92 -6.49 7.00
C TRP A 206 11.49 -6.84 8.42
N ALA A 207 11.16 -8.09 8.67
CA ALA A 207 10.82 -8.60 10.00
C ALA A 207 12.04 -8.76 10.93
N HIS A 208 13.26 -8.46 10.45
CA HIS A 208 14.52 -8.67 11.15
C HIS A 208 14.73 -10.12 11.61
N LYS A 209 14.24 -11.07 10.81
CA LYS A 209 14.35 -12.52 11.06
C LYS A 209 15.34 -13.23 10.14
N SER A 210 15.99 -12.53 9.21
CA SER A 210 17.01 -13.11 8.33
C SER A 210 18.15 -13.71 9.17
N GLY A 211 18.41 -15.00 8.95
CA GLY A 211 19.42 -15.74 9.70
C GLY A 211 19.04 -16.05 11.16
N SER A 212 17.80 -15.82 11.57
CA SER A 212 17.30 -16.24 12.88
C SER A 212 17.37 -17.77 13.02
N THR A 213 17.57 -18.24 14.26
CA THR A 213 17.48 -19.66 14.63
C THR A 213 16.10 -20.06 15.14
N ASP A 214 15.15 -19.10 15.18
CA ASP A 214 13.77 -19.37 15.53
C ASP A 214 13.13 -20.28 14.47
N SER A 215 12.15 -21.07 14.86
CA SER A 215 11.42 -21.93 13.93
C SER A 215 10.22 -21.23 13.30
N THR A 216 9.63 -20.26 14.01
CA THR A 216 8.43 -19.54 13.62
C THR A 216 8.61 -18.03 13.73
N LEU A 217 7.68 -17.26 13.14
CA LEU A 217 7.73 -15.80 13.14
C LEU A 217 7.60 -15.22 14.55
N GLY A 218 6.70 -15.75 15.37
CA GLY A 218 6.53 -15.34 16.77
C GLY A 218 5.75 -14.04 16.99
N ALA A 219 5.27 -13.41 15.92
CA ALA A 219 4.45 -12.21 15.92
C ALA A 219 3.59 -12.20 14.64
N TYR A 220 2.55 -11.38 14.56
CA TYR A 220 1.87 -11.16 13.30
C TYR A 220 2.73 -10.33 12.35
N GLY A 221 2.64 -10.63 11.05
CA GLY A 221 3.29 -9.88 9.99
C GLY A 221 2.34 -9.57 8.85
N ILE A 222 2.56 -8.45 8.17
CA ILE A 222 1.81 -8.07 6.97
C ILE A 222 2.81 -7.84 5.84
N TYR A 223 2.54 -8.38 4.67
CA TYR A 223 3.45 -8.33 3.54
C TYR A 223 2.74 -7.83 2.28
N ASN A 224 3.19 -6.69 1.76
CA ASN A 224 2.77 -6.16 0.48
C ASN A 224 3.44 -6.96 -0.63
N LEU A 225 2.64 -7.67 -1.42
CA LEU A 225 3.15 -8.55 -2.48
C LEU A 225 3.70 -7.79 -3.68
N ASN A 226 3.18 -6.59 -3.95
CA ASN A 226 3.58 -5.81 -5.13
C ASN A 226 4.98 -5.22 -4.97
N GLU A 227 5.26 -4.62 -3.79
CA GLU A 227 6.51 -3.92 -3.52
C GLU A 227 7.51 -4.73 -2.68
N GLU A 228 7.13 -5.95 -2.28
CA GLU A 228 7.94 -6.83 -1.42
C GLU A 228 8.32 -6.17 -0.08
N GLU A 229 7.38 -5.43 0.51
CA GLU A 229 7.57 -4.67 1.75
C GLU A 229 6.78 -5.28 2.91
N GLY A 230 7.35 -5.25 4.11
CA GLY A 230 6.82 -6.00 5.23
C GLY A 230 6.71 -5.21 6.54
N PHE A 231 5.55 -5.30 7.15
CA PHE A 231 5.27 -4.82 8.50
C PHE A 231 5.37 -5.96 9.49
N ILE A 232 5.86 -5.67 10.68
CA ILE A 232 5.86 -6.60 11.81
C ILE A 232 5.11 -5.99 12.99
N GLU A 233 4.39 -6.83 13.71
CA GLU A 233 3.71 -6.43 14.95
C GLU A 233 4.70 -5.84 15.96
N ASN A 234 4.37 -4.66 16.49
CA ASN A 234 5.18 -3.99 17.48
C ASN A 234 4.76 -4.42 18.90
N SER A 235 5.48 -5.37 19.46
CA SER A 235 5.23 -5.93 20.78
C SER A 235 5.52 -4.98 21.96
N ASN A 236 5.92 -3.73 21.69
CA ASN A 236 6.26 -2.73 22.73
C ASN A 236 5.14 -1.70 22.97
N SER A 237 3.89 -1.99 22.59
CA SER A 237 2.73 -1.09 22.75
C SER A 237 2.02 -1.33 24.08
#